data_20b0ef687bb10c0ee533e22c93f9b609
#
_entry.id   20b0ef687bb10c0ee533e22c93f9b609
#
_cell.length_a   1.000
_cell.length_b   1.000
_cell.length_c   1.000
_cell.angle_alpha   90.00
_cell.angle_beta   90.00
_cell.angle_gamma   90.00
#
_symmetry.space_group_name_H-M   'P 1'
#
loop_
_entity.id
_entity.type
_entity.pdbx_description
1 polymer ?
#
loop_
_entity_poly.entity_id
_entity_poly.type
_entity_poly.pdbx_seq_one_letter_code
_entity_poly.pdbx_strand_id
1 'polypeptide(L)'
;MSPRQSPPVTSRHLTQMWSELNGRYFAGLLPPIDLVWSRRLTSSVGMFVSRRGPRPRLDQDGLRPPTRREIRLSLPLLEQVAHRSEYGEQEIVSTLAHEMIHQWQYDILKRRPNHGADFLRKMTEMNRDGALAITIYHSLQREVLALARFAWRCRQCGRVYRRQRRTIQPRRHHCGICRGLLQELVGSVSRVPTDSERSSHTAVPPSQCPLQLLQLSFTF
;
A
#
# COMPACT_ATOMS: atom_id res chain seq x y z
N MET A 1 -9.17 -32.99 3.24
CA MET A 1 -7.92 -32.28 2.89
C MET A 1 -7.78 -31.12 3.85
N SER A 2 -6.86 -31.19 4.82
CA SER A 2 -6.63 -30.11 5.78
C SER A 2 -6.11 -28.87 5.06
N PRO A 3 -6.58 -27.67 5.39
CA PRO A 3 -6.06 -26.44 4.85
C PRO A 3 -4.58 -26.31 5.24
N ARG A 4 -3.71 -26.16 4.27
CA ARG A 4 -2.30 -25.85 4.49
C ARG A 4 -2.25 -24.52 5.23
N GLN A 5 -1.92 -24.55 6.51
CA GLN A 5 -1.57 -23.34 7.26
C GLN A 5 -0.28 -22.80 6.62
N SER A 6 -0.37 -21.65 5.97
CA SER A 6 0.81 -20.92 5.53
C SER A 6 1.68 -20.64 6.75
N PRO A 7 3.01 -20.90 6.68
CA PRO A 7 3.89 -20.63 7.82
C PRO A 7 3.83 -19.14 8.16
N PRO A 8 3.89 -18.78 9.45
CA PRO A 8 3.90 -17.39 9.84
C PRO A 8 5.11 -16.69 9.21
N VAL A 9 4.86 -15.63 8.44
CA VAL A 9 5.91 -14.87 7.77
C VAL A 9 6.73 -14.14 8.84
N THR A 10 7.90 -14.65 9.12
CA THR A 10 8.81 -14.09 10.13
C THR A 10 9.68 -12.98 9.53
N SER A 11 10.27 -12.13 10.39
CA SER A 11 11.25 -11.13 9.95
C SER A 11 12.48 -11.77 9.28
N ARG A 12 12.85 -12.99 9.69
CA ARG A 12 13.93 -13.77 9.07
C ARG A 12 13.60 -14.13 7.63
N HIS A 13 12.36 -14.51 7.36
CA HIS A 13 11.90 -14.83 6.01
C HIS A 13 11.92 -13.58 5.11
N LEU A 14 11.51 -12.41 5.62
CA LEU A 14 11.65 -11.17 4.86
C LEU A 14 13.10 -10.84 4.50
N THR A 15 14.05 -11.09 5.42
CA THR A 15 15.46 -10.85 5.17
C THR A 15 16.00 -11.78 4.08
N GLN A 16 15.55 -13.02 4.08
CA GLN A 16 15.91 -14.00 3.04
C GLN A 16 15.36 -13.56 1.68
N MET A 17 14.06 -13.24 1.59
CA MET A 17 13.43 -12.73 0.36
C MET A 17 14.15 -11.48 -0.17
N TRP A 18 14.47 -10.53 0.72
CA TRP A 18 15.21 -9.34 0.36
C TRP A 18 16.60 -9.67 -0.22
N SER A 19 17.32 -10.61 0.38
CA SER A 19 18.65 -11.02 -0.08
C SER A 19 18.59 -11.66 -1.47
N GLU A 20 17.62 -12.54 -1.70
CA GLU A 20 17.37 -13.20 -2.99
C GLU A 20 17.02 -12.17 -4.08
N LEU A 21 16.10 -11.25 -3.79
CA LEU A 21 15.71 -10.17 -4.70
C LEU A 21 16.88 -9.21 -4.98
N ASN A 22 17.70 -8.90 -3.97
CA ASN A 22 18.88 -8.06 -4.13
C ASN A 22 19.90 -8.70 -5.08
N GLY A 23 20.19 -9.98 -4.89
CA GLY A 23 21.08 -10.72 -5.80
C GLY A 23 20.53 -10.76 -7.24
N ARG A 24 19.25 -11.10 -7.40
CA ARG A 24 18.62 -11.32 -8.71
C ARG A 24 18.42 -10.04 -9.52
N TYR A 25 17.95 -8.97 -8.90
CA TYR A 25 17.49 -7.78 -9.62
C TYR A 25 18.35 -6.52 -9.40
N PHE A 26 19.21 -6.52 -8.38
CA PHE A 26 20.04 -5.36 -8.05
C PHE A 26 21.54 -5.69 -8.00
N ALA A 27 21.93 -6.87 -8.52
CA ALA A 27 23.31 -7.35 -8.55
C ALA A 27 24.01 -7.34 -7.16
N GLY A 28 23.24 -7.50 -6.08
CA GLY A 28 23.75 -7.45 -4.71
C GLY A 28 24.14 -6.05 -4.22
N LEU A 29 23.86 -5.00 -4.98
CA LEU A 29 24.37 -3.63 -4.71
C LEU A 29 23.57 -2.89 -3.63
N LEU A 30 22.38 -3.35 -3.26
CA LEU A 30 21.62 -2.68 -2.19
C LEU A 30 22.29 -2.93 -0.84
N PRO A 31 22.58 -1.87 -0.08
CA PRO A 31 23.11 -2.03 1.25
C PRO A 31 22.04 -2.57 2.20
N PRO A 32 22.42 -3.30 3.26
CA PRO A 32 21.48 -3.83 4.25
C PRO A 32 20.52 -2.76 4.79
N ILE A 33 19.27 -3.17 5.06
CA ILE A 33 18.20 -2.30 5.53
C ILE A 33 17.35 -3.03 6.58
N ASP A 34 16.76 -2.27 7.51
CA ASP A 34 15.82 -2.83 8.48
C ASP A 34 14.52 -3.23 7.77
N LEU A 35 14.07 -4.48 7.94
CA LEU A 35 12.81 -5.00 7.43
C LEU A 35 11.84 -5.22 8.59
N VAL A 36 10.67 -4.58 8.54
CA VAL A 36 9.75 -4.53 9.68
C VAL A 36 8.33 -4.89 9.27
N TRP A 37 7.74 -5.88 9.95
CA TRP A 37 6.31 -6.10 9.93
C TRP A 37 5.60 -5.05 10.79
N SER A 38 4.79 -4.23 10.16
CA SER A 38 4.06 -3.16 10.84
C SER A 38 2.59 -3.50 11.06
N ARG A 39 2.19 -3.65 12.32
CA ARG A 39 0.78 -3.78 12.70
C ARG A 39 0.02 -2.44 12.61
N ARG A 40 0.72 -1.32 12.47
CA ARG A 40 0.14 0.03 12.42
C ARG A 40 -0.04 0.55 11.00
N LEU A 41 0.65 -0.05 10.03
CA LEU A 41 0.51 0.30 8.61
C LEU A 41 -0.74 -0.37 8.06
N THR A 42 -1.75 0.42 7.72
CA THR A 42 -3.11 -0.08 7.42
C THR A 42 -3.77 0.68 6.27
N SER A 43 -3.07 1.66 5.72
CA SER A 43 -3.48 2.44 4.55
C SER A 43 -2.60 2.17 3.32
N SER A 44 -1.46 1.51 3.51
CA SER A 44 -0.54 1.09 2.47
C SER A 44 -0.02 -0.30 2.78
N VAL A 45 0.30 -1.09 1.77
CA VAL A 45 0.78 -2.47 1.91
C VAL A 45 2.25 -2.51 2.29
N GLY A 46 3.03 -1.59 1.72
CA GLY A 46 4.44 -1.38 2.00
C GLY A 46 4.77 0.09 2.14
N MET A 47 5.97 0.38 2.65
CA MET A 47 6.49 1.74 2.78
C MET A 47 8.01 1.70 2.98
N PHE A 48 8.76 2.31 2.08
CA PHE A 48 10.15 2.68 2.32
C PHE A 48 10.19 3.95 3.17
N VAL A 49 10.91 3.92 4.29
CA VAL A 49 11.01 5.03 5.22
C VAL A 49 12.46 5.47 5.36
N SER A 50 12.72 6.76 5.18
CA SER A 50 13.97 7.40 5.53
C SER A 50 13.70 8.73 6.22
N ARG A 51 14.41 9.01 7.30
CA ARG A 51 14.26 10.27 8.05
C ARG A 51 14.98 11.45 7.39
N ARG A 52 15.85 11.21 6.43
CA ARG A 52 16.64 12.25 5.75
C ARG A 52 16.64 12.07 4.25
N GLY A 53 17.14 13.08 3.53
CA GLY A 53 17.33 12.98 2.10
C GLY A 53 18.43 11.98 1.70
N PRO A 54 18.46 11.54 0.44
CA PRO A 54 19.37 10.50 -0.04
C PRO A 54 20.84 10.99 -0.17
N ARG A 55 21.06 12.29 -0.21
CA ARG A 55 22.41 12.86 -0.29
C ARG A 55 22.96 13.13 1.10
N PRO A 56 24.19 12.71 1.41
CA PRO A 56 24.83 13.08 2.67
C PRO A 56 24.95 14.60 2.74
N ARG A 57 24.73 15.16 3.91
CA ARG A 57 25.04 16.56 4.21
C ARG A 57 26.32 16.58 5.04
N LEU A 58 27.26 17.42 4.66
CA LEU A 58 28.41 17.76 5.48
C LEU A 58 27.90 18.63 6.64
N ASP A 59 28.12 18.18 7.85
CA ASP A 59 27.98 19.01 9.04
C ASP A 59 29.34 19.58 9.44
N GLN A 60 29.34 20.55 10.33
CA GLN A 60 30.56 21.17 10.88
C GLN A 60 31.50 20.16 11.53
N ASP A 61 31.00 19.00 11.94
CA ASP A 61 31.73 17.91 12.62
C ASP A 61 32.09 16.73 11.69
N GLY A 62 31.92 16.86 10.36
CA GLY A 62 32.21 15.81 9.39
C GLY A 62 30.98 15.08 8.85
N LEU A 63 31.20 14.00 8.07
CA LEU A 63 30.12 13.17 7.49
C LEU A 63 29.30 12.50 8.60
N ARG A 64 28.03 12.90 8.74
CA ARG A 64 27.11 12.20 9.65
C ARG A 64 26.86 10.78 9.17
N PRO A 65 26.71 9.82 10.11
CA PRO A 65 26.40 8.44 9.78
C PRO A 65 25.09 8.35 8.99
N PRO A 66 24.95 7.32 8.13
CA PRO A 66 23.76 7.11 7.34
C PRO A 66 22.53 7.03 8.25
N THR A 67 21.50 7.74 7.90
CA THR A 67 20.24 7.74 8.65
C THR A 67 19.58 6.38 8.60
N ARG A 68 18.98 5.98 9.71
CA ARG A 68 18.18 4.77 9.79
C ARG A 68 17.12 4.76 8.67
N ARG A 69 17.16 3.71 7.88
CA ARG A 69 16.25 3.42 6.80
C ARG A 69 15.59 2.10 7.09
N GLU A 70 14.34 1.98 6.72
CA GLU A 70 13.60 0.74 6.92
C GLU A 70 12.56 0.55 5.81
N ILE A 71 12.30 -0.69 5.47
CA ILE A 71 11.14 -1.11 4.70
C ILE A 71 10.11 -1.68 5.67
N ARG A 72 8.93 -1.10 5.68
CA ARG A 72 7.79 -1.58 6.46
C ARG A 72 6.80 -2.28 5.57
N LEU A 73 6.40 -3.48 5.93
CA LEU A 73 5.30 -4.20 5.29
C LEU A 73 4.11 -4.26 6.25
N SER A 74 2.91 -4.09 5.71
CA SER A 74 1.68 -4.14 6.50
C SER A 74 1.34 -5.58 6.85
N LEU A 75 1.50 -5.94 8.11
CA LEU A 75 1.07 -7.25 8.59
C LEU A 75 -0.44 -7.46 8.38
N PRO A 76 -1.35 -6.55 8.83
CA PRO A 76 -2.79 -6.82 8.74
C PRO A 76 -3.34 -6.86 7.31
N LEU A 77 -2.72 -6.17 6.34
CA LEU A 77 -3.17 -6.21 4.94
C LEU A 77 -2.65 -7.46 4.24
N LEU A 78 -1.39 -7.79 4.43
CA LEU A 78 -0.77 -8.94 3.76
C LEU A 78 -1.23 -10.28 4.35
N GLU A 79 -1.52 -10.36 5.66
CA GLU A 79 -2.18 -11.53 6.23
C GLU A 79 -3.56 -11.78 5.60
N GLN A 80 -4.36 -10.74 5.39
CA GLN A 80 -5.67 -10.89 4.74
C GLN A 80 -5.55 -11.42 3.31
N VAL A 81 -4.54 -10.99 2.58
CA VAL A 81 -4.29 -11.46 1.21
C VAL A 81 -3.80 -12.90 1.21
N ALA A 82 -2.84 -13.23 2.08
CA ALA A 82 -2.30 -14.57 2.21
C ALA A 82 -3.38 -15.61 2.55
N HIS A 83 -4.39 -15.23 3.35
CA HIS A 83 -5.51 -16.12 3.68
C HIS A 83 -6.55 -16.29 2.57
N ARG A 84 -6.62 -15.36 1.61
CA ARG A 84 -7.66 -15.35 0.57
C ARG A 84 -7.18 -15.81 -0.80
N SER A 85 -5.90 -15.82 -1.03
CA SER A 85 -5.31 -16.05 -2.35
C SER A 85 -4.24 -17.12 -2.31
N GLU A 86 -4.24 -18.00 -3.29
CA GLU A 86 -3.13 -18.93 -3.55
C GLU A 86 -1.81 -18.18 -3.89
N TYR A 87 -1.93 -16.92 -4.28
CA TYR A 87 -0.82 -16.03 -4.64
C TYR A 87 -0.37 -15.10 -3.49
N GLY A 88 -0.78 -15.38 -2.24
CA GLY A 88 -0.50 -14.52 -1.09
C GLY A 88 0.99 -14.29 -0.85
N GLU A 89 1.82 -15.31 -1.05
CA GLU A 89 3.28 -15.17 -0.94
C GLU A 89 3.87 -14.31 -2.06
N GLN A 90 3.38 -14.49 -3.29
CA GLN A 90 3.79 -13.68 -4.44
C GLN A 90 3.45 -12.19 -4.25
N GLU A 91 2.32 -11.88 -3.61
CA GLU A 91 1.96 -10.50 -3.27
C GLU A 91 2.91 -9.89 -2.24
N ILE A 92 3.32 -10.66 -1.23
CA ILE A 92 4.33 -10.23 -0.24
C ILE A 92 5.66 -9.93 -0.94
N VAL A 93 6.13 -10.84 -1.79
CA VAL A 93 7.38 -10.69 -2.53
C VAL A 93 7.31 -9.50 -3.48
N SER A 94 6.21 -9.32 -4.22
CA SER A 94 6.01 -8.20 -5.14
C SER A 94 5.94 -6.86 -4.41
N THR A 95 5.32 -6.83 -3.22
CA THR A 95 5.30 -5.63 -2.35
C THR A 95 6.70 -5.30 -1.85
N LEU A 96 7.44 -6.30 -1.36
CA LEU A 96 8.82 -6.10 -0.92
C LEU A 96 9.70 -5.58 -2.07
N ALA A 97 9.56 -6.16 -3.26
CA ALA A 97 10.27 -5.75 -4.46
C ALA A 97 9.95 -4.30 -4.86
N HIS A 98 8.69 -3.86 -4.72
CA HIS A 98 8.28 -2.46 -4.91
C HIS A 98 9.06 -1.51 -3.97
N GLU A 99 9.10 -1.82 -2.68
CA GLU A 99 9.81 -1.00 -1.70
C GLU A 99 11.34 -1.05 -1.91
N MET A 100 11.86 -2.15 -2.44
CA MET A 100 13.28 -2.25 -2.81
C MET A 100 13.63 -1.38 -4.02
N ILE A 101 12.72 -1.11 -4.95
CA ILE A 101 12.93 -0.11 -6.01
C ILE A 101 13.09 1.28 -5.37
N HIS A 102 12.29 1.62 -4.35
CA HIS A 102 12.45 2.87 -3.62
C HIS A 102 13.77 2.92 -2.85
N GLN A 103 14.20 1.81 -2.26
CA GLN A 103 15.53 1.70 -1.67
C GLN A 103 16.62 1.95 -2.71
N TRP A 104 16.52 1.37 -3.90
CA TRP A 104 17.46 1.56 -5.00
C TRP A 104 17.53 3.01 -5.46
N GLN A 105 16.38 3.68 -5.62
CA GLN A 105 16.35 5.11 -5.93
C GLN A 105 17.08 5.93 -4.88
N TYR A 106 16.88 5.59 -3.61
CA TYR A 106 17.48 6.32 -2.50
C TYR A 106 18.97 6.02 -2.32
N ASP A 107 19.33 4.72 -2.25
CA ASP A 107 20.68 4.28 -1.87
C ASP A 107 21.67 4.30 -3.04
N ILE A 108 21.20 3.99 -4.25
CA ILE A 108 22.07 3.89 -5.43
C ILE A 108 21.97 5.16 -6.28
N LEU A 109 20.76 5.56 -6.69
CA LEU A 109 20.59 6.74 -7.54
C LEU A 109 20.73 8.06 -6.78
N LYS A 110 20.74 8.04 -5.44
CA LYS A 110 20.80 9.23 -4.57
C LYS A 110 19.68 10.24 -4.89
N ARG A 111 18.50 9.70 -5.21
CA ARG A 111 17.28 10.47 -5.52
C ARG A 111 16.19 10.22 -4.48
N ARG A 112 15.26 11.16 -4.35
CA ARG A 112 14.08 10.93 -3.52
C ARG A 112 13.20 9.88 -4.19
N PRO A 113 12.74 8.85 -3.44
CA PRO A 113 11.84 7.83 -3.95
C PRO A 113 10.57 8.42 -4.56
N ASN A 114 10.20 7.94 -5.74
CA ASN A 114 8.96 8.30 -6.43
C ASN A 114 8.62 7.24 -7.48
N HIS A 115 7.42 7.29 -8.05
CA HIS A 115 6.99 6.39 -9.12
C HIS A 115 7.24 6.96 -10.53
N GLY A 116 8.30 7.77 -10.72
CA GLY A 116 8.68 8.34 -12.00
C GLY A 116 9.40 7.34 -12.93
N ALA A 117 10.05 7.87 -13.98
CA ALA A 117 10.65 7.07 -15.05
C ALA A 117 11.64 5.99 -14.57
N ASP A 118 12.46 6.29 -13.56
CA ASP A 118 13.42 5.32 -13.03
C ASP A 118 12.70 4.15 -12.35
N PHE A 119 11.65 4.43 -11.59
CA PHE A 119 10.82 3.40 -10.95
C PHE A 119 10.15 2.51 -12.01
N LEU A 120 9.47 3.11 -12.98
CA LEU A 120 8.75 2.40 -14.03
C LEU A 120 9.67 1.49 -14.84
N ARG A 121 10.85 1.99 -15.21
CA ARG A 121 11.85 1.20 -15.95
C ARG A 121 12.30 0.00 -15.12
N LYS A 122 12.65 0.20 -13.85
CA LYS A 122 13.10 -0.88 -12.97
C LYS A 122 11.98 -1.89 -12.69
N MET A 123 10.77 -1.43 -12.45
CA MET A 123 9.58 -2.26 -12.28
C MET A 123 9.33 -3.13 -13.52
N THR A 124 9.39 -2.55 -14.72
CA THR A 124 9.22 -3.29 -15.98
C THR A 124 10.32 -4.33 -16.18
N GLU A 125 11.56 -3.98 -15.86
CA GLU A 125 12.70 -4.92 -15.89
C GLU A 125 12.45 -6.12 -14.97
N MET A 126 12.05 -5.85 -13.72
CA MET A 126 11.83 -6.90 -12.71
C MET A 126 10.61 -7.79 -13.00
N ASN A 127 9.57 -7.25 -13.63
CA ASN A 127 8.38 -8.02 -14.00
C ASN A 127 8.58 -8.88 -15.26
N ARG A 128 9.66 -8.68 -16.02
CA ARG A 128 9.86 -9.30 -17.34
C ARG A 128 9.92 -10.83 -17.29
N ASP A 129 10.44 -11.41 -16.23
CA ASP A 129 10.58 -12.85 -16.07
C ASP A 129 9.30 -13.54 -15.56
N GLY A 130 8.24 -12.76 -15.26
CA GLY A 130 6.96 -13.27 -14.78
C GLY A 130 6.96 -13.77 -13.32
N ALA A 131 8.09 -13.70 -12.63
CA ALA A 131 8.19 -14.10 -11.22
C ALA A 131 7.58 -13.06 -10.26
N LEU A 132 7.50 -11.81 -10.68
CA LEU A 132 6.95 -10.71 -9.91
C LEU A 132 5.80 -10.04 -10.65
N ALA A 133 4.88 -9.47 -9.89
CA ALA A 133 3.75 -8.68 -10.37
C ALA A 133 3.73 -7.31 -9.68
N ILE A 134 4.85 -6.58 -9.78
CA ILE A 134 5.00 -5.28 -9.16
C ILE A 134 4.11 -4.28 -9.90
N THR A 135 3.34 -3.49 -9.15
CA THR A 135 2.47 -2.43 -9.66
C THR A 135 2.73 -1.13 -8.94
N ILE A 136 2.35 -0.01 -9.55
CA ILE A 136 2.41 1.31 -8.89
C ILE A 136 1.34 1.42 -7.80
N TYR A 137 0.17 0.83 -8.06
CA TYR A 137 -0.98 0.88 -7.17
C TYR A 137 -1.33 -0.53 -6.71
N HIS A 138 -1.36 -0.73 -5.40
CA HIS A 138 -1.84 -2.00 -4.85
C HIS A 138 -3.37 -2.06 -4.95
N SER A 139 -3.91 -3.14 -5.51
CA SER A 139 -5.35 -3.39 -5.63
C SER A 139 -6.04 -3.79 -4.31
N LEU A 140 -5.39 -3.55 -3.17
CA LEU A 140 -5.88 -3.94 -1.83
C LEU A 140 -6.91 -2.97 -1.25
N GLN A 141 -7.69 -2.32 -2.09
CA GLN A 141 -8.73 -1.39 -1.64
C GLN A 141 -9.80 -2.08 -0.75
N ARG A 142 -10.11 -3.35 -1.04
CA ARG A 142 -11.07 -4.14 -0.26
C ARG A 142 -10.54 -4.41 1.16
N GLU A 143 -9.28 -4.79 1.28
CA GLU A 143 -8.60 -5.11 2.54
C GLU A 143 -8.45 -3.85 3.40
N VAL A 144 -8.06 -2.73 2.81
CA VAL A 144 -8.02 -1.42 3.47
C VAL A 144 -9.40 -1.01 3.98
N LEU A 145 -10.46 -1.23 3.18
CA LEU A 145 -11.83 -0.93 3.56
C LEU A 145 -12.34 -1.86 4.66
N ALA A 146 -11.93 -3.13 4.67
CA ALA A 146 -12.29 -4.09 5.73
C ALA A 146 -11.71 -3.71 7.10
N LEU A 147 -10.58 -3.01 7.13
CA LEU A 147 -9.97 -2.49 8.36
C LEU A 147 -10.56 -1.15 8.81
N ALA A 148 -11.49 -0.57 8.06
CA ALA A 148 -12.06 0.73 8.39
C ALA A 148 -12.97 0.63 9.62
N ARG A 149 -12.70 1.47 10.63
CA ARG A 149 -13.49 1.57 11.86
C ARG A 149 -14.44 2.76 11.88
N PHE A 150 -14.17 3.76 11.03
CA PHE A 150 -14.93 5.01 10.95
C PHE A 150 -15.42 5.23 9.53
N ALA A 151 -16.62 5.75 9.40
CA ALA A 151 -17.20 6.11 8.12
C ALA A 151 -17.91 7.45 8.19
N TRP A 152 -17.87 8.20 7.10
CA TRP A 152 -18.58 9.47 6.94
C TRP A 152 -19.31 9.45 5.60
N ARG A 153 -20.53 9.98 5.58
CA ARG A 153 -21.33 10.11 4.38
C ARG A 153 -21.48 11.57 4.01
N CYS A 154 -21.30 11.89 2.74
CA CYS A 154 -21.67 13.22 2.24
C CYS A 154 -23.18 13.37 2.20
N ARG A 155 -23.71 14.47 2.78
CA ARG A 155 -25.15 14.76 2.80
C ARG A 155 -25.72 15.12 1.44
N GLN A 156 -24.88 15.64 0.52
CA GLN A 156 -25.32 16.04 -0.82
C GLN A 156 -25.24 14.90 -1.83
N CYS A 157 -24.06 14.31 -2.04
CA CYS A 157 -23.85 13.30 -3.08
C CYS A 157 -23.85 11.85 -2.58
N GLY A 158 -24.07 11.62 -1.28
CA GLY A 158 -24.15 10.29 -0.69
C GLY A 158 -22.81 9.55 -0.58
N ARG A 159 -21.70 10.10 -1.10
CA ARG A 159 -20.40 9.44 -1.10
C ARG A 159 -19.96 9.10 0.32
N VAL A 160 -19.46 7.86 0.51
CA VAL A 160 -18.97 7.36 1.79
C VAL A 160 -17.45 7.36 1.81
N TYR A 161 -16.89 7.94 2.88
CA TYR A 161 -15.46 7.96 3.19
C TYR A 161 -15.22 7.03 4.37
N ARG A 162 -14.42 6.00 4.18
CA ARG A 162 -14.07 5.03 5.23
C ARG A 162 -12.62 5.24 5.65
N ARG A 163 -12.35 5.18 6.97
CA ARG A 163 -11.00 5.32 7.54
C ARG A 163 -10.83 4.40 8.74
N GLN A 164 -9.62 3.99 8.99
CA GLN A 164 -9.31 3.22 10.18
C GLN A 164 -9.17 4.11 11.42
N ARG A 165 -8.72 5.35 11.22
CA ARG A 165 -8.61 6.34 12.30
C ARG A 165 -9.65 7.45 12.07
N ARG A 166 -10.08 8.08 13.15
CA ARG A 166 -11.02 9.20 13.12
C ARG A 166 -10.31 10.49 12.66
N THR A 167 -9.90 10.53 11.39
CA THR A 167 -9.15 11.66 10.80
C THR A 167 -10.03 12.71 10.16
N ILE A 168 -11.29 12.39 9.83
CA ILE A 168 -12.23 13.34 9.24
C ILE A 168 -13.00 14.05 10.36
N GLN A 169 -12.89 15.36 10.39
CA GLN A 169 -13.63 16.26 11.28
C GLN A 169 -14.69 17.00 10.44
N PRO A 170 -16.00 16.73 10.58
CA PRO A 170 -17.05 17.33 9.74
C PRO A 170 -17.08 18.86 9.75
N ARG A 171 -16.57 19.48 10.82
CA ARG A 171 -16.48 20.96 10.92
C ARG A 171 -15.37 21.55 10.04
N ARG A 172 -14.36 20.77 9.66
CA ARG A 172 -13.19 21.23 8.90
C ARG A 172 -13.08 20.60 7.52
N HIS A 173 -13.66 19.41 7.33
CA HIS A 173 -13.53 18.64 6.11
C HIS A 173 -14.87 18.57 5.38
N HIS A 174 -14.81 18.76 4.07
CA HIS A 174 -15.93 18.67 3.16
C HIS A 174 -15.74 17.53 2.17
N CYS A 175 -16.78 17.16 1.47
CA CYS A 175 -16.71 16.17 0.42
C CYS A 175 -15.74 16.62 -0.69
N GLY A 176 -14.77 15.77 -1.05
CA GLY A 176 -13.77 16.05 -2.08
C GLY A 176 -14.35 16.16 -3.50
N ILE A 177 -15.62 15.73 -3.71
CA ILE A 177 -16.30 15.78 -5.02
C ILE A 177 -17.21 17.00 -5.14
N CYS A 178 -18.16 17.15 -4.20
CA CYS A 178 -19.20 18.18 -4.29
C CYS A 178 -19.10 19.25 -3.20
N ARG A 179 -18.07 19.20 -2.36
CA ARG A 179 -17.85 20.08 -1.20
C ARG A 179 -18.98 20.09 -0.16
N GLY A 180 -19.91 19.15 -0.25
CA GLY A 180 -21.00 18.99 0.71
C GLY A 180 -20.50 18.60 2.11
N LEU A 181 -21.34 18.85 3.11
CA LEU A 181 -21.05 18.49 4.50
C LEU A 181 -20.95 16.99 4.69
N LEU A 182 -20.03 16.58 5.53
CA LEU A 182 -19.82 15.18 5.89
C LEU A 182 -20.52 14.89 7.22
N GLN A 183 -21.22 13.77 7.28
CA GLN A 183 -21.86 13.26 8.49
C GLN A 183 -21.18 11.94 8.88
N GLU A 184 -20.75 11.83 10.13
CA GLU A 184 -20.22 10.57 10.65
C GLU A 184 -21.35 9.54 10.79
N LEU A 185 -21.08 8.32 10.32
CA LEU A 185 -21.96 7.18 10.48
C LEU A 185 -21.59 6.49 11.79
N VAL A 186 -22.42 6.68 12.81
CA VAL A 186 -22.25 6.04 14.11
C VAL A 186 -22.85 4.63 14.05
N GLY A 187 -22.06 3.61 14.34
CA GLY A 187 -22.58 2.30 14.74
C GLY A 187 -22.66 1.19 13.70
N SER A 188 -22.08 1.30 12.48
CA SER A 188 -22.05 0.10 11.63
C SER A 188 -20.88 0.07 10.62
N VAL A 189 -19.72 -0.36 11.11
CA VAL A 189 -18.77 -1.02 10.22
C VAL A 189 -18.87 -2.53 10.50
N SER A 190 -20.08 -3.06 10.42
CA SER A 190 -20.32 -4.50 10.50
C SER A 190 -20.64 -4.97 9.09
N ARG A 191 -19.73 -5.83 8.58
CA ARG A 191 -19.86 -6.74 7.43
C ARG A 191 -20.27 -6.11 6.10
N VAL A 192 -19.36 -6.17 5.17
CA VAL A 192 -19.65 -6.10 3.74
C VAL A 192 -20.63 -7.25 3.41
N PRO A 193 -21.81 -7.01 2.85
CA PRO A 193 -22.59 -8.09 2.25
C PRO A 193 -21.77 -8.67 1.09
N THR A 194 -21.53 -9.96 1.11
CA THR A 194 -21.02 -10.70 -0.03
C THR A 194 -22.02 -10.64 -1.17
N ASP A 195 -21.54 -10.50 -2.40
CA ASP A 195 -22.30 -10.31 -3.65
C ASP A 195 -23.34 -11.42 -3.99
N SER A 196 -23.67 -12.29 -3.06
CA SER A 196 -24.70 -13.36 -3.25
C SER A 196 -26.14 -12.94 -2.94
N GLU A 197 -26.40 -11.72 -2.47
CA GLU A 197 -27.77 -11.25 -2.15
C GLU A 197 -28.35 -10.19 -3.07
N ARG A 198 -27.75 -9.94 -4.23
CA ARG A 198 -28.31 -9.05 -5.26
C ARG A 198 -28.94 -9.81 -6.43
N SER A 199 -29.87 -10.71 -6.15
CA SER A 199 -30.69 -11.33 -7.17
C SER A 199 -32.16 -11.30 -6.77
N SER A 200 -32.72 -10.13 -6.72
CA SER A 200 -34.16 -9.82 -6.90
C SER A 200 -34.41 -8.36 -6.53
N HIS A 201 -34.44 -7.46 -7.51
CA HIS A 201 -35.38 -6.36 -7.62
C HIS A 201 -35.05 -5.48 -8.83
N THR A 202 -35.93 -5.55 -9.80
CA THR A 202 -36.37 -4.55 -10.77
C THR A 202 -35.34 -3.66 -11.47
N ALA A 203 -35.24 -3.87 -12.77
CA ALA A 203 -34.49 -3.05 -13.74
C ALA A 203 -35.01 -1.60 -13.78
N VAL A 204 -34.08 -0.65 -13.64
CA VAL A 204 -34.20 0.74 -14.06
C VAL A 204 -33.11 0.97 -15.12
N PRO A 205 -33.41 1.58 -16.27
CA PRO A 205 -32.48 1.67 -17.39
C PRO A 205 -31.29 2.61 -17.09
N PRO A 206 -30.12 2.36 -17.70
CA PRO A 206 -28.90 3.13 -17.43
C PRO A 206 -28.90 4.45 -18.20
N SER A 207 -28.92 5.57 -17.51
CA SER A 207 -28.44 6.83 -18.07
C SER A 207 -26.93 6.84 -18.02
N GLN A 208 -26.32 7.09 -19.15
CA GLN A 208 -24.89 7.14 -19.43
C GLN A 208 -24.19 8.12 -18.52
N CYS A 209 -23.17 7.63 -17.81
CA CYS A 209 -22.19 8.48 -17.14
C CYS A 209 -20.78 8.02 -17.53
N PRO A 210 -19.92 8.91 -18.02
CA PRO A 210 -18.62 8.53 -18.54
C PRO A 210 -17.67 8.09 -17.42
N LEU A 211 -16.92 7.03 -17.70
CA LEU A 211 -15.81 6.52 -16.90
C LEU A 211 -14.73 7.61 -16.77
N GLN A 212 -14.70 8.31 -15.65
CA GLN A 212 -13.55 9.11 -15.25
C GLN A 212 -12.72 8.35 -14.24
N LEU A 213 -11.51 8.04 -14.65
CA LEU A 213 -10.39 7.54 -13.84
C LEU A 213 -10.20 8.42 -12.61
N LEU A 214 -10.50 7.88 -11.44
CA LEU A 214 -10.27 8.55 -10.15
C LEU A 214 -8.81 8.40 -9.76
N GLN A 215 -8.02 9.42 -10.05
CA GLN A 215 -6.72 9.65 -9.42
C GLN A 215 -6.94 10.02 -7.95
N LEU A 216 -6.56 9.14 -7.03
CA LEU A 216 -6.42 9.47 -5.63
C LEU A 216 -5.05 10.11 -5.43
N SER A 217 -5.00 11.44 -5.48
CA SER A 217 -3.83 12.20 -5.05
C SER A 217 -3.72 12.12 -3.53
N PHE A 218 -2.72 11.40 -3.05
CA PHE A 218 -2.27 11.52 -1.66
C PHE A 218 -1.26 12.65 -1.62
N THR A 219 -1.68 13.81 -1.14
CA THR A 219 -0.77 14.88 -0.70
C THR A 219 -0.42 14.63 0.77
N PHE A 220 0.88 14.56 1.05
CA PHE A 220 1.47 14.54 2.40
C PHE A 220 1.39 15.91 3.04
#